data_edf323e4532fc3314905e697c1d4d902
#
_entry.id   edf323e4532fc3314905e697c1d4d902
#
_cell.length_a   1.000
_cell.length_b   1.000
_cell.length_c   1.000
_cell.angle_alpha   90.00
_cell.angle_beta   90.00
_cell.angle_gamma   90.00
#
_symmetry.space_group_name_H-M   'P 1'
#
loop_
_entity.id
_entity.type
_entity.pdbx_description
1 polymer ?
#
loop_
_entity_poly.entity_id
_entity_poly.type
_entity_poly.pdbx_seq_one_letter_code
_entity_poly.pdbx_strand_id
1 'polypeptide(L)'
;MTDSARILVVDNYDSFVYTIVGYVKTLGATVTVVRNDAIDPSAPGVIDDYDGVLISPGPGAPSESGASEDMIRLCAAQNKPMFGVCLGMQALAEVFGATVSHAPTIMHGKTSLVEHIDDEIFDGVANPMTATRYHSLAVEPESVPDDLVVTAWTQGDHIMQGIKHRSKPMYAVQFHPESVMTQDGYRLLANWLKVCGQDSAVEKSIGLQPKVSE
;
A
#
# COMPACT_ATOMS: atom_id res chain seq x y z
N MET A 1 28.08 -2.27 -4.71
CA MET A 1 26.99 -3.17 -5.16
C MET A 1 25.77 -2.67 -4.40
N THR A 2 24.83 -2.03 -5.06
CA THR A 2 23.56 -1.63 -4.44
C THR A 2 22.80 -2.92 -4.21
N ASP A 3 22.74 -3.39 -2.96
CA ASP A 3 21.95 -4.55 -2.62
C ASP A 3 20.49 -4.25 -2.98
N SER A 4 19.85 -5.18 -3.67
CA SER A 4 18.43 -5.11 -4.01
C SER A 4 17.62 -5.18 -2.72
N ALA A 5 16.71 -4.23 -2.48
CA ALA A 5 15.82 -4.28 -1.32
C ALA A 5 15.03 -5.59 -1.34
N ARG A 6 14.93 -6.23 -0.19
CA ARG A 6 14.19 -7.48 0.02
C ARG A 6 12.82 -7.16 0.60
N ILE A 7 11.79 -7.45 -0.15
CA ILE A 7 10.41 -7.12 0.20
C ILE A 7 9.64 -8.39 0.53
N LEU A 8 9.02 -8.43 1.70
CA LEU A 8 8.02 -9.41 2.06
C LEU A 8 6.65 -8.91 1.63
N VAL A 9 5.92 -9.70 0.85
CA VAL A 9 4.53 -9.45 0.50
C VAL A 9 3.64 -10.42 1.26
N VAL A 10 2.76 -9.89 2.10
CA VAL A 10 1.69 -10.64 2.75
C VAL A 10 0.50 -10.67 1.80
N ASP A 11 0.21 -11.86 1.25
CA ASP A 11 -0.83 -12.07 0.25
C ASP A 11 -2.18 -12.37 0.93
N ASN A 12 -3.13 -11.46 0.77
CA ASN A 12 -4.51 -11.58 1.26
C ASN A 12 -5.45 -12.24 0.24
N TYR A 13 -4.94 -13.17 -0.58
CA TYR A 13 -5.73 -13.90 -1.58
C TYR A 13 -6.35 -13.01 -2.66
N ASP A 14 -5.63 -11.95 -3.05
CA ASP A 14 -6.06 -11.05 -4.09
C ASP A 14 -5.49 -11.47 -5.46
N SER A 15 -6.31 -11.34 -6.51
CA SER A 15 -5.91 -11.67 -7.87
C SER A 15 -4.83 -10.74 -8.47
N PHE A 16 -4.66 -9.54 -7.91
CA PHE A 16 -3.71 -8.54 -8.38
C PHE A 16 -2.37 -8.54 -7.63
N VAL A 17 -2.20 -9.39 -6.62
CA VAL A 17 -0.93 -9.48 -5.84
C VAL A 17 0.26 -9.65 -6.76
N TYR A 18 0.19 -10.56 -7.73
CA TYR A 18 1.31 -10.83 -8.64
C TYR A 18 1.58 -9.69 -9.62
N THR A 19 0.61 -8.83 -9.90
CA THR A 19 0.83 -7.59 -10.66
C THR A 19 1.66 -6.61 -9.83
N ILE A 20 1.32 -6.41 -8.55
CA ILE A 20 2.11 -5.59 -7.61
C ILE A 20 3.54 -6.16 -7.50
N VAL A 21 3.67 -7.47 -7.30
CA VAL A 21 4.97 -8.17 -7.26
C VAL A 21 5.78 -7.91 -8.51
N GLY A 22 5.14 -7.97 -9.68
CA GLY A 22 5.77 -7.67 -10.97
C GLY A 22 6.32 -6.24 -11.03
N TYR A 23 5.57 -5.25 -10.54
CA TYR A 23 6.01 -3.86 -10.49
C TYR A 23 7.21 -3.69 -9.56
N VAL A 24 7.12 -4.24 -8.35
CA VAL A 24 8.20 -4.15 -7.33
C VAL A 24 9.49 -4.80 -7.86
N LYS A 25 9.40 -5.95 -8.53
CA LYS A 25 10.56 -6.61 -9.18
C LYS A 25 11.12 -5.79 -10.34
N THR A 26 10.26 -5.20 -11.18
CA THR A 26 10.69 -4.33 -12.29
C THR A 26 11.46 -3.11 -11.77
N LEU A 27 11.09 -2.59 -10.61
CA LEU A 27 11.77 -1.49 -9.93
C LEU A 27 13.09 -1.91 -9.24
N GLY A 28 13.41 -3.21 -9.24
CA GLY A 28 14.73 -3.74 -8.85
C GLY A 28 14.79 -4.39 -7.49
N ALA A 29 13.67 -4.53 -6.77
CA ALA A 29 13.64 -5.25 -5.50
C ALA A 29 13.50 -6.76 -5.69
N THR A 30 13.94 -7.54 -4.72
CA THR A 30 13.62 -8.96 -4.59
C THR A 30 12.37 -9.14 -3.73
N VAL A 31 11.53 -10.12 -4.07
CA VAL A 31 10.23 -10.27 -3.42
C VAL A 31 10.03 -11.71 -2.97
N THR A 32 9.65 -11.87 -1.70
CA THR A 32 9.10 -13.10 -1.14
C THR A 32 7.60 -12.89 -0.91
N VAL A 33 6.76 -13.80 -1.40
CA VAL A 33 5.32 -13.76 -1.21
C VAL A 33 4.93 -14.87 -0.25
N VAL A 34 4.21 -14.51 0.82
CA VAL A 34 3.67 -15.46 1.79
C VAL A 34 2.20 -15.13 2.03
N ARG A 35 1.33 -16.15 2.04
CA ARG A 35 -0.09 -15.96 2.32
C ARG A 35 -0.33 -15.57 3.77
N ASN A 36 -1.35 -14.78 4.00
CA ASN A 36 -1.71 -14.26 5.32
C ASN A 36 -2.05 -15.34 6.37
N ASP A 37 -2.39 -16.55 5.94
CA ASP A 37 -2.65 -17.71 6.79
C ASP A 37 -1.46 -18.68 6.90
N ALA A 38 -0.36 -18.39 6.18
CA ALA A 38 0.85 -19.21 6.15
C ALA A 38 2.07 -18.53 6.81
N ILE A 39 1.90 -17.31 7.35
CA ILE A 39 2.94 -16.58 8.08
C ILE A 39 2.58 -16.51 9.57
N ASP A 40 3.56 -16.77 10.42
CA ASP A 40 3.42 -16.61 11.88
C ASP A 40 4.10 -15.32 12.33
N PRO A 41 3.32 -14.26 12.66
CA PRO A 41 3.86 -12.98 13.12
C PRO A 41 4.63 -13.08 14.43
N SER A 42 4.41 -14.14 15.23
CA SER A 42 5.08 -14.37 16.50
C SER A 42 6.42 -15.09 16.35
N ALA A 43 6.74 -15.60 15.17
CA ALA A 43 7.98 -16.28 14.91
C ALA A 43 9.17 -15.30 15.06
N PRO A 44 10.21 -15.64 15.85
CA PRO A 44 11.36 -14.79 16.03
C PRO A 44 12.04 -14.43 14.70
N GLY A 45 12.23 -13.15 14.45
CA GLY A 45 12.94 -12.68 13.25
C GLY A 45 12.15 -12.79 11.94
N VAL A 46 10.85 -12.99 11.98
CA VAL A 46 10.03 -13.23 10.77
C VAL A 46 10.15 -12.14 9.71
N ILE A 47 10.45 -10.88 10.10
CA ILE A 47 10.70 -9.77 9.17
C ILE A 47 12.14 -9.25 9.17
N ASP A 48 13.06 -9.87 9.92
CA ASP A 48 14.42 -9.32 10.09
C ASP A 48 15.20 -9.30 8.79
N ASP A 49 14.99 -10.30 7.94
CA ASP A 49 15.65 -10.43 6.65
C ASP A 49 15.09 -9.54 5.54
N TYR A 50 14.04 -8.76 5.81
CA TYR A 50 13.39 -7.91 4.83
C TYR A 50 13.62 -6.43 5.12
N ASP A 51 13.74 -5.64 4.06
CA ASP A 51 13.91 -4.19 4.12
C ASP A 51 12.58 -3.46 4.13
N GLY A 52 11.49 -4.13 3.73
CA GLY A 52 10.13 -3.63 3.78
C GLY A 52 9.09 -4.74 3.72
N VAL A 53 7.87 -4.42 4.19
CA VAL A 53 6.70 -5.31 4.16
C VAL A 53 5.57 -4.66 3.39
N LEU A 54 5.00 -5.38 2.41
CA LEU A 54 3.83 -4.95 1.67
C LEU A 54 2.63 -5.80 2.09
N ILE A 55 1.56 -5.16 2.54
CA ILE A 55 0.27 -5.80 2.83
C ILE A 55 -0.63 -5.62 1.60
N SER A 56 -0.96 -6.72 0.96
CA SER A 56 -1.67 -6.73 -0.32
C SER A 56 -3.14 -6.33 -0.18
N PRO A 57 -3.81 -5.99 -1.29
CA PRO A 57 -5.26 -6.03 -1.35
C PRO A 57 -5.79 -7.41 -0.96
N GLY A 58 -7.09 -7.50 -0.72
CA GLY A 58 -7.77 -8.75 -0.44
C GLY A 58 -9.27 -8.58 -0.27
N PRO A 59 -10.02 -9.68 -0.25
CA PRO A 59 -11.45 -9.68 0.03
C PRO A 59 -11.74 -9.53 1.54
N GLY A 60 -12.98 -9.18 1.88
CA GLY A 60 -13.47 -9.12 3.24
C GLY A 60 -13.07 -7.84 4.00
N ALA A 61 -13.10 -7.93 5.31
CA ALA A 61 -12.74 -6.86 6.23
C ALA A 61 -11.31 -7.07 6.78
N PRO A 62 -10.65 -6.03 7.30
CA PRO A 62 -9.32 -6.15 7.91
C PRO A 62 -9.22 -7.22 8.99
N SER A 63 -10.22 -7.31 9.86
CA SER A 63 -10.31 -8.33 10.92
C SER A 63 -10.34 -9.79 10.39
N GLU A 64 -10.62 -9.99 9.10
CA GLU A 64 -10.62 -11.28 8.42
C GLU A 64 -9.33 -11.53 7.62
N SER A 65 -8.37 -10.60 7.67
CA SER A 65 -7.14 -10.63 6.87
C SER A 65 -6.01 -11.52 7.46
N GLY A 66 -6.36 -12.47 8.32
CA GLY A 66 -5.39 -13.40 8.92
C GLY A 66 -4.29 -12.64 9.69
N ALA A 67 -3.03 -12.92 9.37
CA ALA A 67 -1.88 -12.33 10.05
C ALA A 67 -1.60 -10.86 9.68
N SER A 68 -2.35 -10.25 8.76
CA SER A 68 -2.00 -8.92 8.22
C SER A 68 -1.91 -7.82 9.28
N GLU A 69 -2.89 -7.75 10.20
CA GLU A 69 -2.84 -6.75 11.27
C GLU A 69 -1.68 -6.96 12.24
N ASP A 70 -1.39 -8.23 12.59
CA ASP A 70 -0.27 -8.54 13.49
C ASP A 70 1.08 -8.25 12.82
N MET A 71 1.20 -8.46 11.52
CA MET A 71 2.37 -8.05 10.73
C MET A 71 2.52 -6.53 10.71
N ILE A 72 1.43 -5.76 10.63
CA ILE A 72 1.45 -4.29 10.74
C ILE A 72 1.92 -3.86 12.12
N ARG A 73 1.40 -4.48 13.20
CA ARG A 73 1.85 -4.22 14.59
C ARG A 73 3.34 -4.51 14.76
N LEU A 74 3.82 -5.61 14.16
CA LEU A 74 5.24 -5.98 14.19
C LEU A 74 6.10 -4.95 13.43
N CYS A 75 5.69 -4.53 12.24
CA CYS A 75 6.35 -3.46 11.49
C CYS A 75 6.43 -2.17 12.30
N ALA A 76 5.33 -1.79 12.96
CA ALA A 76 5.28 -0.61 13.83
C ALA A 76 6.24 -0.71 15.01
N ALA A 77 6.33 -1.88 15.66
CA ALA A 77 7.21 -2.14 16.80
C ALA A 77 8.69 -2.07 16.41
N GLN A 78 9.05 -2.57 15.22
CA GLN A 78 10.43 -2.60 14.72
C GLN A 78 10.81 -1.40 13.85
N ASN A 79 9.92 -0.43 13.67
CA ASN A 79 10.10 0.70 12.74
C ASN A 79 10.46 0.23 11.32
N LYS A 80 9.87 -0.88 10.87
CA LYS A 80 10.08 -1.49 9.55
C LYS A 80 9.26 -0.74 8.50
N PRO A 81 9.83 -0.35 7.35
CA PRO A 81 9.07 0.19 6.24
C PRO A 81 7.90 -0.72 5.83
N MET A 82 6.71 -0.15 5.73
CA MET A 82 5.49 -0.88 5.39
C MET A 82 4.66 -0.12 4.37
N PHE A 83 4.07 -0.85 3.42
CA PHE A 83 3.12 -0.30 2.46
C PHE A 83 1.84 -1.15 2.40
N GLY A 84 0.69 -0.52 2.57
CA GLY A 84 -0.61 -1.18 2.49
C GLY A 84 -1.39 -0.77 1.24
N VAL A 85 -2.02 -1.72 0.57
CA VAL A 85 -2.88 -1.47 -0.59
C VAL A 85 -4.29 -1.97 -0.30
N CYS A 86 -5.28 -1.11 -0.50
CA CYS A 86 -6.71 -1.39 -0.34
C CYS A 86 -7.03 -1.97 1.05
N LEU A 87 -7.23 -3.29 1.18
CA LEU A 87 -7.38 -3.97 2.47
C LEU A 87 -6.20 -3.66 3.42
N GLY A 88 -4.98 -3.58 2.88
CA GLY A 88 -3.79 -3.22 3.66
C GLY A 88 -3.83 -1.80 4.24
N MET A 89 -4.47 -0.83 3.57
CA MET A 89 -4.72 0.49 4.14
C MET A 89 -5.76 0.43 5.26
N GLN A 90 -6.84 -0.30 5.05
CA GLN A 90 -7.89 -0.47 6.05
C GLN A 90 -7.33 -1.15 7.31
N ALA A 91 -6.52 -2.21 7.14
CA ALA A 91 -5.85 -2.90 8.25
C ALA A 91 -4.87 -1.96 9.00
N LEU A 92 -4.11 -1.13 8.29
CA LEU A 92 -3.26 -0.12 8.93
C LEU A 92 -4.10 0.84 9.78
N ALA A 93 -5.22 1.31 9.25
CA ALA A 93 -6.12 2.23 9.98
C ALA A 93 -6.68 1.57 11.24
N GLU A 94 -7.21 0.34 11.17
CA GLU A 94 -7.76 -0.38 12.33
C GLU A 94 -6.71 -0.69 13.40
N VAL A 95 -5.49 -1.06 13.00
CA VAL A 95 -4.37 -1.33 13.95
C VAL A 95 -4.09 -0.11 14.82
N PHE A 96 -4.25 1.10 14.29
CA PHE A 96 -4.06 2.34 15.05
C PHE A 96 -5.36 2.90 15.64
N GLY A 97 -6.49 2.20 15.54
CA GLY A 97 -7.73 2.53 16.24
C GLY A 97 -8.76 3.29 15.42
N ALA A 98 -8.57 3.45 14.13
CA ALA A 98 -9.61 3.96 13.23
C ALA A 98 -10.70 2.91 12.98
N THR A 99 -11.86 3.35 12.54
CA THR A 99 -13.00 2.50 12.17
C THR A 99 -13.07 2.34 10.67
N VAL A 100 -13.26 1.10 10.22
CA VAL A 100 -13.55 0.76 8.81
C VAL A 100 -15.01 0.35 8.69
N SER A 101 -15.73 1.00 7.77
CA SER A 101 -17.14 0.72 7.54
C SER A 101 -17.48 0.73 6.03
N HIS A 102 -18.75 0.58 5.70
CA HIS A 102 -19.19 0.63 4.31
C HIS A 102 -18.90 1.99 3.68
N ALA A 103 -18.24 1.98 2.54
CA ALA A 103 -18.00 3.20 1.77
C ALA A 103 -19.33 3.84 1.34
N PRO A 104 -19.43 5.18 1.31
CA PRO A 104 -20.63 5.87 0.83
C PRO A 104 -21.01 5.47 -0.61
N THR A 105 -20.02 5.09 -1.40
CA THR A 105 -20.19 4.62 -2.78
C THR A 105 -19.35 3.39 -3.03
N ILE A 106 -19.98 2.31 -3.48
CA ILE A 106 -19.26 1.09 -3.88
C ILE A 106 -18.53 1.35 -5.21
N MET A 107 -17.23 1.09 -5.22
CA MET A 107 -16.39 1.25 -6.41
C MET A 107 -15.87 -0.12 -6.85
N HIS A 108 -16.05 -0.43 -8.13
CA HIS A 108 -15.56 -1.67 -8.72
C HIS A 108 -15.01 -1.40 -10.13
N GLY A 109 -13.68 -1.33 -10.23
CA GLY A 109 -13.00 -1.10 -11.51
C GLY A 109 -13.25 0.28 -12.12
N LYS A 110 -13.59 1.28 -11.31
CA LYS A 110 -13.82 2.67 -11.74
C LYS A 110 -12.64 3.55 -11.33
N THR A 111 -12.38 4.55 -12.16
CA THR A 111 -11.37 5.57 -11.86
C THR A 111 -11.97 6.76 -11.12
N SER A 112 -11.17 7.40 -10.30
CA SER A 112 -11.46 8.69 -9.67
C SER A 112 -10.22 9.58 -9.77
N LEU A 113 -10.44 10.89 -9.75
CA LEU A 113 -9.35 11.83 -9.53
C LEU A 113 -9.04 11.86 -8.02
N VAL A 114 -7.78 11.67 -7.69
CA VAL A 114 -7.27 11.64 -6.33
C VAL A 114 -6.29 12.79 -6.14
N GLU A 115 -6.60 13.65 -5.18
CA GLU A 115 -5.69 14.70 -4.71
C GLU A 115 -4.86 14.16 -3.55
N HIS A 116 -3.63 14.65 -3.43
CA HIS A 116 -2.73 14.26 -2.36
C HIS A 116 -1.95 15.46 -1.82
N ILE A 117 -1.44 15.33 -0.59
CA ILE A 117 -0.51 16.29 -0.02
C ILE A 117 0.88 16.13 -0.63
N ASP A 118 1.74 17.10 -0.40
CA ASP A 118 3.17 17.00 -0.71
C ASP A 118 3.82 16.06 0.33
N ASP A 119 4.05 14.81 -0.08
CA ASP A 119 4.58 13.74 0.74
C ASP A 119 5.57 12.90 -0.07
N GLU A 120 6.55 12.28 0.61
CA GLU A 120 7.61 11.52 -0.05
C GLU A 120 7.09 10.36 -0.92
N ILE A 121 5.96 9.75 -0.53
CA ILE A 121 5.33 8.68 -1.32
C ILE A 121 4.76 9.21 -2.64
N PHE A 122 4.33 10.46 -2.67
CA PHE A 122 3.75 11.12 -3.84
C PHE A 122 4.75 11.98 -4.62
N ASP A 123 6.05 11.95 -4.28
CA ASP A 123 7.07 12.73 -5.00
C ASP A 123 7.07 12.37 -6.50
N GLY A 124 6.81 13.37 -7.34
CA GLY A 124 6.74 13.23 -8.81
C GLY A 124 5.50 12.48 -9.33
N VAL A 125 4.49 12.25 -8.49
CA VAL A 125 3.16 11.75 -8.89
C VAL A 125 2.30 12.94 -9.29
N ALA A 126 1.46 12.77 -10.31
CA ALA A 126 0.53 13.83 -10.75
C ALA A 126 -0.47 14.19 -9.64
N ASN A 127 -0.83 15.47 -9.53
CA ASN A 127 -1.82 15.95 -8.56
C ASN A 127 -2.82 16.91 -9.23
N PRO A 128 -4.09 16.53 -9.42
CA PRO A 128 -4.66 15.21 -9.09
C PRO A 128 -4.15 14.10 -10.03
N MET A 129 -4.09 12.86 -9.50
CA MET A 129 -3.81 11.66 -10.29
C MET A 129 -5.10 10.90 -10.58
N THR A 130 -5.14 10.15 -11.70
CA THR A 130 -6.20 9.18 -11.95
C THR A 130 -5.86 7.87 -11.24
N ALA A 131 -6.77 7.35 -10.42
CA ALA A 131 -6.57 6.10 -9.69
C ALA A 131 -7.78 5.17 -9.79
N THR A 132 -7.52 3.87 -9.92
CA THR A 132 -8.54 2.81 -9.99
C THR A 132 -8.92 2.34 -8.60
N ARG A 133 -10.21 2.19 -8.36
CA ARG A 133 -10.79 1.80 -7.07
C ARG A 133 -11.62 0.52 -7.20
N TYR A 134 -11.45 -0.39 -6.20
CA TYR A 134 -12.17 -1.68 -6.12
C TYR A 134 -12.70 -1.94 -4.71
N HIS A 135 -13.12 -0.92 -3.95
CA HIS A 135 -13.47 -1.09 -2.55
C HIS A 135 -14.95 -0.83 -2.26
N SER A 136 -15.52 -1.60 -1.35
CA SER A 136 -16.83 -1.41 -0.73
C SER A 136 -16.75 -0.92 0.72
N LEU A 137 -15.56 -1.01 1.32
CA LEU A 137 -15.25 -0.50 2.66
C LEU A 137 -14.32 0.71 2.55
N ALA A 138 -14.37 1.58 3.55
CA ALA A 138 -13.51 2.75 3.67
C ALA A 138 -13.26 3.09 5.14
N VAL A 139 -12.18 3.79 5.42
CA VAL A 139 -11.89 4.35 6.75
C VAL A 139 -12.82 5.52 7.02
N GLU A 140 -13.44 5.56 8.19
CA GLU A 140 -14.29 6.68 8.63
C GLU A 140 -13.40 7.88 9.00
N PRO A 141 -13.57 9.05 8.35
CA PRO A 141 -12.66 10.19 8.54
C PRO A 141 -12.56 10.67 9.99
N GLU A 142 -13.71 10.68 10.70
CA GLU A 142 -13.78 11.17 12.08
C GLU A 142 -13.13 10.20 13.09
N SER A 143 -12.86 8.96 12.68
CA SER A 143 -12.23 7.95 13.54
C SER A 143 -10.71 7.94 13.46
N VAL A 144 -10.11 8.69 12.53
CA VAL A 144 -8.66 8.67 12.30
C VAL A 144 -7.93 9.27 13.51
N PRO A 145 -7.06 8.48 14.19
CA PRO A 145 -6.34 8.95 15.37
C PRO A 145 -5.19 9.89 15.00
N ASP A 146 -4.67 10.62 15.99
CA ASP A 146 -3.56 11.56 15.83
C ASP A 146 -2.26 10.93 15.33
N ASP A 147 -2.08 9.62 15.52
CA ASP A 147 -0.92 8.87 15.03
C ASP A 147 -0.90 8.72 13.51
N LEU A 148 -2.04 8.87 12.86
CA LEU A 148 -2.18 8.79 11.41
C LEU A 148 -2.40 10.16 10.77
N VAL A 149 -1.93 10.29 9.54
CA VAL A 149 -2.12 11.48 8.70
C VAL A 149 -2.79 11.04 7.40
N VAL A 150 -3.89 11.68 7.04
CA VAL A 150 -4.52 11.49 5.73
C VAL A 150 -3.66 12.18 4.68
N THR A 151 -3.24 11.43 3.67
CA THR A 151 -2.32 11.91 2.63
C THR A 151 -2.96 12.08 1.26
N ALA A 152 -4.11 11.44 1.02
CA ALA A 152 -4.81 11.52 -0.24
C ALA A 152 -6.33 11.33 -0.08
N TRP A 153 -7.11 11.94 -0.97
CA TRP A 153 -8.57 11.83 -1.02
C TRP A 153 -9.11 12.04 -2.44
N THR A 154 -10.29 11.53 -2.70
CA THR A 154 -10.95 11.74 -3.99
C THR A 154 -11.44 13.19 -4.14
N GLN A 155 -11.34 13.74 -5.36
CA GLN A 155 -12.00 14.99 -5.70
C GLN A 155 -13.53 14.81 -5.63
N GLY A 156 -14.20 15.79 -5.05
CA GLY A 156 -15.66 15.91 -5.02
C GLY A 156 -16.31 15.21 -3.84
N ASP A 157 -16.15 13.91 -3.66
CA ASP A 157 -16.76 13.15 -2.56
C ASP A 157 -15.86 12.98 -1.32
N HIS A 158 -14.61 13.43 -1.40
CA HIS A 158 -13.63 13.46 -0.31
C HIS A 158 -13.43 12.12 0.43
N ILE A 159 -13.56 11.00 -0.28
CA ILE A 159 -13.27 9.69 0.29
C ILE A 159 -11.76 9.51 0.43
N MET A 160 -11.32 9.13 1.62
CA MET A 160 -9.91 8.92 1.95
C MET A 160 -9.28 7.87 1.05
N GLN A 161 -8.15 8.22 0.45
CA GLN A 161 -7.43 7.37 -0.50
C GLN A 161 -5.98 7.11 -0.10
N GLY A 162 -5.48 7.75 0.93
CA GLY A 162 -4.14 7.53 1.44
C GLY A 162 -3.98 7.94 2.88
N ILE A 163 -3.20 7.17 3.63
CA ILE A 163 -2.80 7.46 5.00
C ILE A 163 -1.33 7.11 5.21
N LYS A 164 -0.70 7.77 6.17
CA LYS A 164 0.61 7.38 6.69
C LYS A 164 0.64 7.48 8.21
N HIS A 165 1.55 6.76 8.84
CA HIS A 165 1.86 6.99 10.24
C HIS A 165 2.72 8.24 10.39
N ARG A 166 2.44 9.06 11.41
CA ARG A 166 3.06 10.37 11.62
C ARG A 166 4.59 10.31 11.82
N SER A 167 5.09 9.26 12.44
CA SER A 167 6.52 9.15 12.83
C SER A 167 7.19 7.83 12.44
N LYS A 168 6.46 6.90 11.83
CA LYS A 168 7.02 5.61 11.38
C LYS A 168 6.95 5.51 9.85
N PRO A 169 7.82 4.73 9.21
CA PRO A 169 7.84 4.59 7.75
C PRO A 169 6.72 3.66 7.27
N MET A 170 5.48 3.99 7.60
CA MET A 170 4.29 3.19 7.28
C MET A 170 3.32 4.04 6.47
N TYR A 171 3.00 3.54 5.29
CA TYR A 171 2.20 4.24 4.27
C TYR A 171 1.16 3.29 3.71
N ALA A 172 0.03 3.82 3.29
CA ALA A 172 -0.97 3.00 2.62
C ALA A 172 -1.88 3.81 1.71
N VAL A 173 -2.41 3.15 0.69
CA VAL A 173 -3.38 3.71 -0.25
C VAL A 173 -4.61 2.82 -0.40
N GLN A 174 -5.78 3.43 -0.57
CA GLN A 174 -7.04 2.71 -0.78
C GLN A 174 -7.21 2.27 -2.23
N PHE A 175 -6.67 3.04 -3.17
CA PHE A 175 -6.70 2.71 -4.59
C PHE A 175 -5.65 1.65 -4.93
N HIS A 176 -5.72 1.13 -6.16
CA HIS A 176 -4.83 0.09 -6.68
C HIS A 176 -3.74 0.70 -7.57
N PRO A 177 -2.49 0.88 -7.06
CA PRO A 177 -1.40 1.45 -7.83
C PRO A 177 -0.96 0.54 -9.00
N GLU A 178 -1.24 -0.76 -8.91
CA GLU A 178 -0.90 -1.76 -9.92
C GLU A 178 -1.89 -1.82 -11.09
N SER A 179 -3.05 -1.19 -10.94
CA SER A 179 -4.08 -1.22 -11.99
C SER A 179 -3.61 -0.44 -13.23
N VAL A 180 -3.93 -1.00 -14.41
CA VAL A 180 -3.56 -0.39 -15.70
C VAL A 180 -4.12 1.01 -15.92
N MET A 181 -5.21 1.36 -15.26
CA MET A 181 -5.83 2.69 -15.34
C MET A 181 -5.38 3.63 -14.22
N THR A 182 -4.46 3.20 -13.36
CA THR A 182 -3.87 4.07 -12.33
C THR A 182 -2.64 4.77 -12.88
N GLN A 183 -2.71 6.10 -12.92
CA GLN A 183 -1.59 6.94 -13.32
C GLN A 183 -0.48 6.87 -12.28
N ASP A 184 0.78 6.87 -12.73
CA ASP A 184 1.97 6.95 -11.88
C ASP A 184 2.11 5.85 -10.79
N GLY A 185 1.41 4.71 -10.94
CA GLY A 185 1.49 3.63 -9.96
C GLY A 185 2.90 3.06 -9.77
N TYR A 186 3.71 2.97 -10.84
CA TYR A 186 5.13 2.61 -10.74
C TYR A 186 5.92 3.64 -9.92
N ARG A 187 5.66 4.94 -10.13
CA ARG A 187 6.36 6.01 -9.41
C ARG A 187 6.06 5.96 -7.92
N LEU A 188 4.80 5.76 -7.54
CA LEU A 188 4.37 5.65 -6.16
C LEU A 188 5.05 4.47 -5.46
N LEU A 189 5.07 3.28 -6.07
CA LEU A 189 5.76 2.12 -5.53
C LEU A 189 7.29 2.32 -5.48
N ALA A 190 7.87 3.02 -6.46
CA ALA A 190 9.29 3.35 -6.45
C ALA A 190 9.68 4.27 -5.30
N ASN A 191 8.83 5.24 -4.97
CA ASN A 191 9.05 6.14 -3.84
C ASN A 191 9.05 5.34 -2.51
N TRP A 192 8.12 4.40 -2.34
CA TRP A 192 8.15 3.52 -1.18
C TRP A 192 9.39 2.60 -1.15
N LEU A 193 9.80 2.04 -2.29
CA LEU A 193 11.02 1.23 -2.36
C LEU A 193 12.27 2.03 -2.00
N LYS A 194 12.31 3.34 -2.30
CA LYS A 194 13.37 4.24 -1.84
C LYS A 194 13.38 4.33 -0.30
N VAL A 195 12.24 4.37 0.37
CA VAL A 195 12.15 4.29 1.84
C VAL A 195 12.70 2.96 2.36
N CYS A 196 12.56 1.87 1.59
CA CYS A 196 13.16 0.56 1.90
C CYS A 196 14.66 0.47 1.56
N GLY A 197 15.30 1.55 1.10
CA GLY A 197 16.73 1.56 0.73
C GLY A 197 17.04 1.23 -0.73
N GLN A 198 16.02 1.07 -1.60
CA GLN A 198 16.19 0.86 -3.03
C GLN A 198 16.25 2.21 -3.78
N ASP A 199 17.31 2.97 -3.61
CA ASP A 199 17.45 4.32 -4.18
C ASP A 199 17.27 4.38 -5.71
N SER A 200 17.70 3.33 -6.42
CA SER A 200 17.58 3.24 -7.88
C SER A 200 16.15 3.03 -8.39
N ALA A 201 15.19 2.73 -7.51
CA ALA A 201 13.82 2.44 -7.92
C ALA A 201 13.15 3.63 -8.59
N VAL A 202 13.40 4.84 -8.08
CA VAL A 202 12.84 6.08 -8.63
C VAL A 202 13.31 6.33 -10.07
N GLU A 203 14.60 6.15 -10.35
CA GLU A 203 15.14 6.26 -11.70
C GLU A 203 14.55 5.18 -12.63
N LYS A 204 14.45 3.95 -12.14
CA LYS A 204 13.85 2.84 -12.90
C LYS A 204 12.37 3.04 -13.21
N SER A 205 11.64 3.83 -12.43
CA SER A 205 10.23 4.12 -12.66
C SER A 205 9.98 5.05 -13.85
N ILE A 206 11.01 5.79 -14.30
CA ILE A 206 10.86 6.81 -15.36
C ILE A 206 10.42 6.16 -16.66
N GLY A 207 9.30 6.64 -17.20
CA GLY A 207 8.74 6.14 -18.47
C GLY A 207 8.04 4.77 -18.36
N LEU A 208 8.01 4.14 -17.18
CA LEU A 208 7.21 2.93 -16.99
C LEU A 208 5.72 3.29 -16.90
N GLN A 209 4.93 2.58 -17.69
CA GLN A 209 3.47 2.64 -17.66
C GLN A 209 2.93 1.21 -17.57
N PRO A 210 1.78 1.00 -16.92
CA PRO A 210 1.12 -0.29 -16.95
C PRO A 210 0.89 -0.74 -18.41
N LYS A 211 1.24 -1.98 -18.73
CA LYS A 211 0.96 -2.53 -20.04
C LYS A 211 -0.45 -3.14 -20.04
N VAL A 212 -1.32 -2.62 -20.89
CA VAL A 212 -2.54 -3.34 -21.26
C VAL A 212 -2.07 -4.54 -22.11
N SER A 213 -2.26 -5.77 -21.61
CA SER A 213 -2.07 -6.96 -22.47
C SER A 213 -3.12 -6.91 -23.57
N GLU A 214 -2.66 -6.85 -24.83
CA GLU A 214 -3.50 -7.00 -26.01
C GLU A 214 -4.17 -8.38 -26.03
#